data_33d608d408c7628bdd9586558711316a
#
_entry.id   33d608d408c7628bdd9586558711316a
#
_cell.length_a   1.000
_cell.length_b   1.000
_cell.length_c   1.000
_cell.angle_alpha   90.00
_cell.angle_beta   90.00
_cell.angle_gamma   90.00
#
_symmetry.space_group_name_H-M   'P 1'
#
loop_
_entity.id
_entity.type
_entity.pdbx_description
1 polymer ?
#
loop_
_entity_poly.entity_id
_entity_poly.type
_entity_poly.pdbx_seq_one_letter_code
_entity_poly.pdbx_strand_id
1 'polypeptide(L)'
;FGVDGLDIVNNGRHVDVQEWNDLISDPQVLVIDTRNDYEIDIGTFPEAVSPKTTNFRDFPDWVDSNIDPQTHPKVAMFCTGGIRCEKASAYLVQQGFEEVYQLEGGILKYLEDVEQAENLWQGECFVFDQRVSVDTTLCQGSYEQCFACRHPISEEDIASDSYEKGVSCPHCAEDENIVQRGRFRERQKQVDLARSLGKKHIGVSQKL
;
A
#
# COMPACT_ATOMS: atom_id res chain seq x y z
N PHE A 1 3.93 -11.98 -8.57
CA PHE A 1 2.68 -11.66 -9.28
C PHE A 1 1.95 -12.93 -9.72
N GLY A 2 2.65 -14.06 -9.93
CA GLY A 2 2.04 -15.38 -10.20
C GLY A 2 1.57 -15.62 -11.66
N VAL A 3 1.76 -14.69 -12.56
CA VAL A 3 1.44 -14.83 -13.99
C VAL A 3 2.72 -15.16 -14.76
N ASP A 4 2.74 -16.33 -15.43
CA ASP A 4 3.85 -16.73 -16.28
C ASP A 4 3.76 -16.04 -17.66
N GLY A 5 4.93 -15.62 -18.20
CA GLY A 5 5.00 -15.04 -19.55
C GLY A 5 4.48 -13.59 -19.65
N LEU A 6 4.38 -12.87 -18.54
CA LEU A 6 3.97 -11.47 -18.54
C LEU A 6 5.01 -10.60 -19.26
N ASP A 7 4.60 -9.92 -20.33
CA ASP A 7 5.44 -8.96 -21.05
C ASP A 7 5.37 -7.58 -20.39
N ILE A 8 6.28 -7.33 -19.46
CA ILE A 8 6.36 -6.05 -18.74
C ILE A 8 6.90 -4.88 -19.60
N VAL A 9 7.38 -5.14 -20.79
CA VAL A 9 7.81 -4.08 -21.75
C VAL A 9 6.60 -3.43 -22.41
N ASN A 10 5.55 -4.22 -22.63
CA ASN A 10 4.27 -3.75 -23.17
C ASN A 10 3.30 -3.48 -22.01
N ASN A 11 3.50 -2.37 -21.34
CA ASN A 11 2.69 -1.95 -20.21
C ASN A 11 1.86 -0.70 -20.54
N GLY A 12 1.05 -0.25 -19.58
CA GLY A 12 0.22 0.94 -19.74
C GLY A 12 1.04 2.24 -19.84
N ARG A 13 0.42 3.28 -20.41
CA ARG A 13 1.02 4.60 -20.56
C ARG A 13 1.28 5.23 -19.17
N HIS A 14 2.50 5.71 -18.95
CA HIS A 14 2.82 6.53 -17.79
C HIS A 14 2.20 7.93 -17.93
N VAL A 15 1.61 8.41 -16.86
CA VAL A 15 0.94 9.71 -16.77
C VAL A 15 1.60 10.51 -15.65
N ASP A 16 2.00 11.72 -15.97
CA ASP A 16 2.58 12.63 -14.99
C ASP A 16 1.50 13.25 -14.06
N VAL A 17 1.95 14.01 -13.08
CA VAL A 17 1.07 14.60 -12.06
C VAL A 17 0.03 15.56 -12.66
N GLN A 18 0.41 16.33 -13.69
CA GLN A 18 -0.47 17.30 -14.31
C GLN A 18 -1.62 16.63 -15.06
N GLU A 19 -1.32 15.57 -15.82
CA GLU A 19 -2.33 14.78 -16.54
C GLU A 19 -3.14 13.88 -15.58
N TRP A 20 -2.57 13.47 -14.44
CA TRP A 20 -3.20 12.51 -13.52
C TRP A 20 -4.50 13.02 -12.93
N ASN A 21 -4.53 14.25 -12.43
CA ASN A 21 -5.73 14.82 -11.81
C ASN A 21 -6.90 14.92 -12.79
N ASP A 22 -6.62 15.33 -14.03
CA ASP A 22 -7.65 15.39 -15.09
C ASP A 22 -8.14 13.98 -15.43
N LEU A 23 -7.21 13.01 -15.54
CA LEU A 23 -7.53 11.63 -15.89
C LEU A 23 -8.44 10.97 -14.84
N ILE A 24 -8.10 11.06 -13.55
CA ILE A 24 -8.91 10.44 -12.49
C ILE A 24 -10.21 11.18 -12.18
N SER A 25 -10.37 12.40 -12.69
CA SER A 25 -11.62 13.18 -12.59
C SER A 25 -12.62 12.85 -13.71
N ASP A 26 -12.19 12.12 -14.74
CA ASP A 26 -13.07 11.65 -15.82
C ASP A 26 -13.90 10.46 -15.31
N PRO A 27 -15.25 10.55 -15.25
CA PRO A 27 -16.10 9.46 -14.77
C PRO A 27 -16.10 8.22 -15.69
N GLN A 28 -15.50 8.30 -16.86
CA GLN A 28 -15.32 7.16 -17.76
C GLN A 28 -14.06 6.35 -17.48
N VAL A 29 -13.21 6.85 -16.59
CA VAL A 29 -11.97 6.18 -16.19
C VAL A 29 -12.18 5.38 -14.91
N LEU A 30 -11.93 4.08 -14.98
CA LEU A 30 -11.87 3.25 -13.79
C LEU A 30 -10.52 3.45 -13.09
N VAL A 31 -10.54 4.04 -11.91
CA VAL A 31 -9.32 4.25 -11.11
C VAL A 31 -9.13 3.09 -10.14
N ILE A 32 -7.96 2.43 -10.16
CA ILE A 32 -7.67 1.27 -9.33
C ILE A 32 -6.45 1.55 -8.44
N ASP A 33 -6.63 1.40 -7.14
CA ASP A 33 -5.53 1.36 -6.18
C ASP A 33 -4.97 -0.07 -6.09
N THR A 34 -3.79 -0.31 -6.65
CA THR A 34 -3.19 -1.64 -6.70
C THR A 34 -2.45 -2.03 -5.44
N ARG A 35 -2.63 -1.29 -4.34
CA ARG A 35 -2.04 -1.59 -3.04
C ARG A 35 -2.86 -2.64 -2.27
N ASN A 36 -2.30 -3.11 -1.17
CA ASN A 36 -3.02 -3.98 -0.26
C ASN A 36 -4.00 -3.16 0.60
N ASP A 37 -5.04 -3.81 1.12
CA ASP A 37 -6.10 -3.16 1.91
C ASP A 37 -5.56 -2.27 3.02
N TYR A 38 -4.63 -2.77 3.83
CA TYR A 38 -4.06 -2.02 4.95
C TYR A 38 -3.31 -0.74 4.54
N GLU A 39 -2.87 -0.63 3.28
CA GLU A 39 -2.26 0.57 2.74
C GLU A 39 -3.33 1.57 2.28
N ILE A 40 -4.46 1.04 1.76
CA ILE A 40 -5.59 1.81 1.25
C ILE A 40 -6.38 2.42 2.40
N ASP A 41 -6.54 1.69 3.50
CA ASP A 41 -7.31 2.10 4.68
C ASP A 41 -6.82 3.42 5.30
N ILE A 42 -5.55 3.76 5.13
CA ILE A 42 -4.99 5.01 5.68
C ILE A 42 -4.93 6.16 4.69
N GLY A 43 -5.24 5.91 3.42
CA GLY A 43 -5.33 6.96 2.41
C GLY A 43 -5.36 6.43 0.99
N THR A 44 -6.09 7.14 0.12
CA THR A 44 -6.26 6.81 -1.31
C THR A 44 -6.72 8.03 -2.10
N PHE A 45 -6.81 7.93 -3.43
CA PHE A 45 -7.48 8.94 -4.25
C PHE A 45 -9.00 8.80 -4.21
N PRO A 46 -9.76 9.89 -4.40
CA PRO A 46 -11.22 9.84 -4.51
C PRO A 46 -11.67 8.84 -5.58
N GLU A 47 -12.77 8.14 -5.32
CA GLU A 47 -13.41 7.19 -6.24
C GLU A 47 -12.51 6.03 -6.70
N ALA A 48 -11.31 5.87 -6.13
CA ALA A 48 -10.46 4.74 -6.44
C ALA A 48 -11.04 3.43 -5.91
N VAL A 49 -11.07 2.43 -6.78
CA VAL A 49 -11.54 1.09 -6.44
C VAL A 49 -10.42 0.30 -5.77
N SER A 50 -10.70 -0.22 -4.57
CA SER A 50 -9.84 -1.19 -3.90
C SER A 50 -10.14 -2.61 -4.40
N PRO A 51 -9.15 -3.37 -4.87
CA PRO A 51 -9.31 -4.80 -5.15
C PRO A 51 -9.59 -5.63 -3.90
N LYS A 52 -9.49 -5.06 -2.71
CA LYS A 52 -9.64 -5.73 -1.40
C LYS A 52 -8.74 -6.97 -1.29
N THR A 53 -7.52 -6.84 -1.78
CA THR A 53 -6.52 -7.90 -1.73
C THR A 53 -5.57 -7.68 -0.56
N THR A 54 -5.30 -8.72 0.21
CA THR A 54 -4.27 -8.72 1.25
C THR A 54 -2.87 -8.92 0.68
N ASN A 55 -2.80 -9.35 -0.59
CA ASN A 55 -1.56 -9.62 -1.29
C ASN A 55 -1.71 -9.25 -2.78
N PHE A 56 -0.76 -8.50 -3.30
CA PHE A 56 -0.73 -8.12 -4.73
C PHE A 56 -0.74 -9.32 -5.71
N ARG A 57 -0.43 -10.53 -5.25
CA ARG A 57 -0.54 -11.74 -6.08
C ARG A 57 -1.97 -12.09 -6.46
N ASP A 58 -2.95 -11.62 -5.68
CA ASP A 58 -4.36 -11.89 -5.89
C ASP A 58 -5.00 -10.92 -6.89
N PHE A 59 -4.23 -9.90 -7.33
CA PHE A 59 -4.70 -8.88 -8.26
C PHE A 59 -5.17 -9.44 -9.62
N PRO A 60 -4.49 -10.40 -10.29
CA PRO A 60 -4.96 -10.99 -11.53
C PRO A 60 -6.33 -11.65 -11.38
N ASP A 61 -6.54 -12.46 -10.36
CA ASP A 61 -7.82 -13.14 -10.09
C ASP A 61 -8.95 -12.14 -9.86
N TRP A 62 -8.63 -11.00 -9.20
CA TRP A 62 -9.58 -9.93 -9.02
C TRP A 62 -9.94 -9.25 -10.35
N VAL A 63 -8.97 -8.96 -11.20
CA VAL A 63 -9.20 -8.38 -12.55
C VAL A 63 -10.12 -9.28 -13.34
N ASP A 64 -9.80 -10.58 -13.45
CA ASP A 64 -10.56 -11.55 -14.23
C ASP A 64 -12.02 -11.69 -13.76
N SER A 65 -12.26 -11.41 -12.47
CA SER A 65 -13.59 -11.57 -11.86
C SER A 65 -14.44 -10.28 -11.83
N ASN A 66 -13.83 -9.10 -11.93
CA ASN A 66 -14.51 -7.85 -11.62
C ASN A 66 -14.51 -6.81 -12.73
N ILE A 67 -13.58 -6.85 -13.68
CA ILE A 67 -13.48 -5.85 -14.75
C ILE A 67 -13.37 -6.51 -16.13
N ASP A 68 -13.94 -5.83 -17.11
CA ASP A 68 -14.02 -6.30 -18.51
C ASP A 68 -13.63 -5.14 -19.43
N PRO A 69 -12.72 -5.35 -20.41
CA PRO A 69 -12.28 -4.29 -21.32
C PRO A 69 -13.41 -3.67 -22.16
N GLN A 70 -14.54 -4.37 -22.36
CA GLN A 70 -15.68 -3.82 -23.08
C GLN A 70 -16.51 -2.84 -22.22
N THR A 71 -16.58 -3.07 -20.91
CA THR A 71 -17.33 -2.23 -19.97
C THR A 71 -16.46 -1.18 -19.28
N HIS A 72 -15.16 -1.42 -19.21
CA HIS A 72 -14.18 -0.53 -18.61
C HIS A 72 -13.03 -0.24 -19.59
N PRO A 73 -13.30 0.50 -20.69
CA PRO A 73 -12.31 0.70 -21.76
C PRO A 73 -11.09 1.51 -21.30
N LYS A 74 -11.25 2.34 -20.27
CA LYS A 74 -10.19 3.19 -19.71
C LYS A 74 -9.93 2.84 -18.27
N VAL A 75 -8.69 2.48 -17.96
CA VAL A 75 -8.25 2.12 -16.60
C VAL A 75 -7.02 2.92 -16.22
N ALA A 76 -7.06 3.58 -15.07
CA ALA A 76 -5.93 4.27 -14.46
C ALA A 76 -5.53 3.57 -13.16
N MET A 77 -4.24 3.36 -12.95
CA MET A 77 -3.73 2.65 -11.78
C MET A 77 -2.63 3.40 -11.07
N PHE A 78 -2.57 3.21 -9.77
CA PHE A 78 -1.50 3.76 -8.95
C PHE A 78 -1.10 2.80 -7.82
N CYS A 79 0.10 3.00 -7.30
CA CYS A 79 0.58 2.41 -6.06
C CYS A 79 1.59 3.34 -5.39
N THR A 80 2.19 2.95 -4.28
CA THR A 80 3.11 3.80 -3.49
C THR A 80 4.25 4.38 -4.33
N GLY A 81 4.97 3.57 -5.11
CA GLY A 81 6.15 4.00 -5.89
C GLY A 81 6.16 3.50 -7.35
N GLY A 82 5.02 3.13 -7.96
CA GLY A 82 4.90 2.74 -9.36
C GLY A 82 5.21 1.26 -9.66
N ILE A 83 6.03 0.57 -8.89
CA ILE A 83 6.57 -0.77 -9.22
C ILE A 83 5.49 -1.85 -9.41
N ARG A 84 4.41 -1.83 -8.62
CA ARG A 84 3.29 -2.76 -8.77
C ARG A 84 2.52 -2.48 -10.05
N CYS A 85 2.38 -1.19 -10.40
CA CYS A 85 1.65 -0.77 -11.60
C CYS A 85 2.31 -1.25 -12.88
N GLU A 86 3.63 -1.37 -12.95
CA GLU A 86 4.32 -1.94 -14.12
C GLU A 86 3.80 -3.35 -14.47
N LYS A 87 3.59 -4.18 -13.45
CA LYS A 87 3.07 -5.54 -13.63
C LYS A 87 1.56 -5.57 -13.81
N ALA A 88 0.83 -4.73 -13.08
CA ALA A 88 -0.62 -4.64 -13.16
C ALA A 88 -1.06 -4.15 -14.54
N SER A 89 -0.43 -3.08 -15.05
CA SER A 89 -0.76 -2.53 -16.36
C SER A 89 -0.40 -3.47 -17.51
N ALA A 90 0.76 -4.12 -17.46
CA ALA A 90 1.13 -5.15 -18.43
C ALA A 90 0.11 -6.29 -18.46
N TYR A 91 -0.41 -6.70 -17.30
CA TYR A 91 -1.46 -7.71 -17.21
C TYR A 91 -2.75 -7.25 -17.87
N LEU A 92 -3.22 -6.03 -17.59
CA LEU A 92 -4.43 -5.49 -18.21
C LEU A 92 -4.29 -5.39 -19.74
N VAL A 93 -3.14 -4.90 -20.24
CA VAL A 93 -2.86 -4.85 -21.69
C VAL A 93 -2.92 -6.27 -22.30
N GLN A 94 -2.36 -7.28 -21.62
CA GLN A 94 -2.43 -8.67 -22.05
C GLN A 94 -3.87 -9.23 -22.06
N GLN A 95 -4.73 -8.75 -21.16
CA GLN A 95 -6.16 -9.09 -21.11
C GLN A 95 -7.01 -8.33 -22.16
N GLY A 96 -6.41 -7.47 -22.97
CA GLY A 96 -7.08 -6.77 -24.05
C GLY A 96 -7.66 -5.40 -23.69
N PHE A 97 -7.27 -4.83 -22.55
CA PHE A 97 -7.58 -3.43 -22.24
C PHE A 97 -6.74 -2.51 -23.13
N GLU A 98 -7.38 -1.57 -23.82
CA GLU A 98 -6.73 -0.71 -24.81
C GLU A 98 -6.18 0.59 -24.20
N GLU A 99 -6.91 1.21 -23.29
CA GLU A 99 -6.55 2.47 -22.63
C GLU A 99 -6.15 2.22 -21.15
N VAL A 100 -4.89 1.83 -20.94
CA VAL A 100 -4.34 1.54 -19.63
C VAL A 100 -3.31 2.59 -19.24
N TYR A 101 -3.51 3.23 -18.10
CA TYR A 101 -2.67 4.31 -17.60
C TYR A 101 -2.11 3.95 -16.21
N GLN A 102 -0.93 4.47 -15.91
CA GLN A 102 -0.32 4.32 -14.60
C GLN A 102 0.35 5.62 -14.15
N LEU A 103 0.19 5.96 -12.88
CA LEU A 103 0.80 7.14 -12.27
C LEU A 103 2.32 7.00 -12.25
N GLU A 104 3.03 7.88 -12.94
CA GLU A 104 4.50 7.88 -12.99
C GLU A 104 5.10 8.13 -11.59
N GLY A 105 5.96 7.22 -11.14
CA GLY A 105 6.58 7.27 -9.82
C GLY A 105 5.63 7.04 -8.64
N GLY A 106 4.34 6.79 -8.90
CA GLY A 106 3.32 6.49 -7.91
C GLY A 106 2.98 7.65 -6.98
N ILE A 107 2.33 7.33 -5.86
CA ILE A 107 1.83 8.32 -4.88
C ILE A 107 2.94 9.22 -4.35
N LEU A 108 4.11 8.66 -4.06
CA LEU A 108 5.20 9.45 -3.48
C LEU A 108 5.69 10.55 -4.44
N LYS A 109 5.80 10.22 -5.74
CA LYS A 109 6.15 11.21 -6.76
C LYS A 109 5.03 12.23 -6.95
N TYR A 110 3.78 11.79 -6.93
CA TYR A 110 2.62 12.67 -6.99
C TYR A 110 2.64 13.70 -5.84
N LEU A 111 2.84 13.25 -4.60
CA LEU A 111 2.90 14.14 -3.43
C LEU A 111 4.11 15.08 -3.44
N GLU A 112 5.21 14.69 -4.10
CA GLU A 112 6.39 15.54 -4.27
C GLU A 112 6.13 16.69 -5.28
N ASP A 113 5.41 16.40 -6.36
CA ASP A 113 5.30 17.30 -7.52
C ASP A 113 3.98 18.08 -7.56
N VAL A 114 2.90 17.60 -6.91
CA VAL A 114 1.59 18.24 -6.94
C VAL A 114 1.59 19.55 -6.15
N GLU A 115 0.99 20.60 -6.72
CA GLU A 115 0.72 21.81 -5.95
C GLU A 115 -0.33 21.54 -4.86
N GLN A 116 -0.13 22.09 -3.66
CA GLN A 116 -1.01 21.85 -2.50
C GLN A 116 -2.49 22.13 -2.79
N ALA A 117 -2.79 23.13 -3.63
CA ALA A 117 -4.16 23.49 -4.00
C ALA A 117 -4.82 22.49 -4.96
N GLU A 118 -4.03 21.68 -5.66
CA GLU A 118 -4.47 20.71 -6.65
C GLU A 118 -4.37 19.27 -6.15
N ASN A 119 -3.92 19.09 -4.89
CA ASN A 119 -3.73 17.77 -4.31
C ASN A 119 -5.05 17.07 -4.06
N LEU A 120 -5.29 15.97 -4.78
CA LEU A 120 -6.48 15.13 -4.65
C LEU A 120 -6.29 13.94 -3.70
N TRP A 121 -5.06 13.71 -3.20
CA TRP A 121 -4.80 12.62 -2.26
C TRP A 121 -5.52 12.84 -0.94
N GLN A 122 -6.14 11.77 -0.42
CA GLN A 122 -6.85 11.79 0.86
C GLN A 122 -6.16 10.86 1.86
N GLY A 123 -5.90 11.36 3.08
CA GLY A 123 -5.24 10.61 4.14
C GLY A 123 -3.72 10.61 4.04
N GLU A 124 -3.10 9.54 4.57
CA GLU A 124 -1.66 9.35 4.59
C GLU A 124 -1.23 8.23 3.63
N CYS A 125 -0.01 8.29 3.12
CA CYS A 125 0.53 7.24 2.26
C CYS A 125 1.37 6.26 3.08
N PHE A 126 0.98 4.98 3.08
CA PHE A 126 1.78 3.92 3.70
C PHE A 126 3.13 3.77 2.99
N VAL A 127 4.21 3.71 3.78
CA VAL A 127 5.57 3.48 3.32
C VAL A 127 6.22 2.31 4.05
N PHE A 128 7.09 1.57 3.33
CA PHE A 128 7.72 0.35 3.85
C PHE A 128 9.03 0.62 4.62
N ASP A 129 9.09 1.77 5.30
CA ASP A 129 10.23 2.13 6.13
C ASP A 129 9.80 2.42 7.58
N GLN A 130 10.70 2.99 8.40
CA GLN A 130 10.45 3.24 9.82
C GLN A 130 9.42 4.33 10.10
N ARG A 131 9.06 5.13 9.10
CA ARG A 131 8.03 6.18 9.23
C ARG A 131 6.62 5.59 9.25
N VAL A 132 6.43 4.38 8.66
CA VAL A 132 5.16 3.67 8.50
C VAL A 132 4.22 4.38 7.52
N SER A 133 4.00 5.67 7.69
CA SER A 133 3.21 6.51 6.79
C SER A 133 3.85 7.89 6.60
N VAL A 134 3.47 8.56 5.53
CA VAL A 134 3.80 9.95 5.27
C VAL A 134 2.53 10.74 4.97
N ASP A 135 2.50 11.99 5.40
CA ASP A 135 1.44 12.94 5.08
C ASP A 135 1.59 13.52 3.66
N THR A 136 0.70 14.43 3.29
CA THR A 136 0.70 15.10 1.98
C THR A 136 1.92 16.00 1.72
N THR A 137 2.76 16.23 2.73
CA THR A 137 4.02 16.99 2.63
C THR A 137 5.24 16.08 2.66
N LEU A 138 5.04 14.75 2.61
CA LEU A 138 6.05 13.69 2.74
C LEU A 138 6.78 13.68 4.10
N CYS A 139 6.25 14.40 5.09
CA CYS A 139 6.68 14.28 6.48
C CYS A 139 6.16 12.97 7.09
N GLN A 140 6.80 12.52 8.19
CA GLN A 140 6.32 11.35 8.90
C GLN A 140 4.87 11.57 9.36
N GLY A 141 4.01 10.60 9.07
CA GLY A 141 2.61 10.60 9.42
C GLY A 141 2.33 10.22 10.86
N SER A 142 1.05 9.99 11.17
CA SER A 142 0.54 9.73 12.51
C SER A 142 0.49 8.26 12.89
N TYR A 143 0.63 7.34 11.92
CA TYR A 143 0.50 5.90 12.17
C TYR A 143 1.78 5.27 12.71
N GLU A 144 1.60 4.31 13.64
CA GLU A 144 2.64 3.38 14.04
C GLU A 144 2.44 2.01 13.37
N GLN A 145 3.41 1.11 13.47
CA GLN A 145 3.29 -0.24 12.92
C GLN A 145 2.99 -1.27 14.00
N CYS A 146 1.96 -2.08 13.78
CA CYS A 146 1.79 -3.31 14.55
C CYS A 146 2.90 -4.32 14.18
N PHE A 147 3.80 -4.62 15.11
CA PHE A 147 4.90 -5.56 14.86
C PHE A 147 4.47 -7.04 14.83
N ALA A 148 3.19 -7.35 15.02
CA ALA A 148 2.62 -8.68 14.83
C ALA A 148 2.14 -8.87 13.38
N CYS A 149 1.13 -8.13 12.94
CA CYS A 149 0.50 -8.28 11.63
C CYS A 149 0.99 -7.30 10.56
N ARG A 150 1.77 -6.29 10.94
CA ARG A 150 2.31 -5.25 10.04
C ARG A 150 1.31 -4.20 9.55
N HIS A 151 0.07 -4.21 10.01
CA HIS A 151 -0.86 -3.12 9.74
C HIS A 151 -0.36 -1.79 10.33
N PRO A 152 -0.62 -0.66 9.66
CA PRO A 152 -0.55 0.65 10.30
C PRO A 152 -1.61 0.71 11.40
N ILE A 153 -1.29 1.33 12.52
CA ILE A 153 -2.18 1.47 13.68
C ILE A 153 -2.25 2.93 14.12
N SER A 154 -3.46 3.40 14.35
CA SER A 154 -3.74 4.74 14.82
C SER A 154 -3.54 4.87 16.34
N GLU A 155 -3.62 6.09 16.87
CA GLU A 155 -3.67 6.32 18.31
C GLU A 155 -4.88 5.64 18.98
N GLU A 156 -6.03 5.56 18.27
CA GLU A 156 -7.22 4.86 18.75
C GLU A 156 -6.99 3.35 18.85
N ASP A 157 -6.33 2.75 17.87
CA ASP A 157 -5.93 1.34 17.90
C ASP A 157 -5.00 1.04 19.07
N ILE A 158 -4.06 1.93 19.36
CA ILE A 158 -3.11 1.82 20.47
C ILE A 158 -3.82 1.97 21.83
N ALA A 159 -4.89 2.74 21.89
CA ALA A 159 -5.71 2.90 23.09
C ALA A 159 -6.71 1.75 23.31
N SER A 160 -6.88 0.86 22.36
CA SER A 160 -7.81 -0.26 22.42
C SER A 160 -7.37 -1.34 23.42
N ASP A 161 -8.34 -1.98 24.10
CA ASP A 161 -8.10 -3.16 24.95
C ASP A 161 -7.50 -4.36 24.18
N SER A 162 -7.63 -4.37 22.86
CA SER A 162 -7.04 -5.39 21.99
C SER A 162 -5.57 -5.16 21.66
N TYR A 163 -5.03 -4.00 22.03
CA TYR A 163 -3.63 -3.68 21.77
C TYR A 163 -2.70 -4.21 22.84
N GLU A 164 -1.76 -5.05 22.42
CA GLU A 164 -0.60 -5.46 23.23
C GLU A 164 0.67 -5.18 22.42
N LYS A 165 1.50 -4.25 22.90
CA LYS A 165 2.69 -3.79 22.18
C LYS A 165 3.55 -4.95 21.66
N GLY A 166 3.77 -4.96 20.34
CA GLY A 166 4.55 -5.98 19.66
C GLY A 166 3.89 -7.36 19.54
N VAL A 167 2.65 -7.53 20.00
CA VAL A 167 1.94 -8.81 20.09
C VAL A 167 0.62 -8.81 19.35
N SER A 168 -0.20 -7.77 19.50
CA SER A 168 -1.51 -7.66 18.86
C SER A 168 -1.96 -6.22 18.68
N CYS A 169 -2.90 -6.01 17.76
CA CYS A 169 -3.68 -4.79 17.61
C CYS A 169 -5.12 -5.17 17.23
N PRO A 170 -6.09 -4.24 17.15
CA PRO A 170 -7.47 -4.57 16.77
C PRO A 170 -7.59 -5.37 15.48
N HIS A 171 -6.73 -5.13 14.48
CA HIS A 171 -6.73 -5.84 13.18
C HIS A 171 -6.29 -7.31 13.26
N CYS A 172 -5.60 -7.74 14.33
CA CYS A 172 -5.12 -9.11 14.48
C CYS A 172 -5.43 -9.74 15.85
N ALA A 173 -6.21 -9.08 16.68
CA ALA A 173 -6.52 -9.58 18.03
C ALA A 173 -7.34 -10.87 18.03
N GLU A 174 -8.12 -11.10 16.97
CA GLU A 174 -8.94 -12.31 16.82
C GLU A 174 -8.18 -13.50 16.20
N ASP A 175 -6.93 -13.28 15.74
CA ASP A 175 -6.11 -14.37 15.22
C ASP A 175 -5.76 -15.38 16.35
N GLU A 176 -6.32 -16.58 16.27
CA GLU A 176 -6.26 -17.60 17.33
C GLU A 176 -4.90 -18.28 17.50
N ASN A 177 -3.85 -17.83 16.79
CA ASN A 177 -2.55 -18.48 16.87
C ASN A 177 -1.79 -18.18 18.16
N ILE A 178 -2.20 -18.86 19.25
CA ILE A 178 -1.65 -18.73 20.61
C ILE A 178 -0.12 -18.95 20.65
N VAL A 179 0.38 -19.90 19.85
CA VAL A 179 1.82 -20.21 19.80
C VAL A 179 2.60 -19.02 19.21
N GLN A 180 2.05 -18.39 18.19
CA GLN A 180 2.66 -17.23 17.56
C GLN A 180 2.65 -16.01 18.50
N ARG A 181 1.57 -15.78 19.23
CA ARG A 181 1.49 -14.72 20.25
C ARG A 181 2.54 -14.91 21.37
N GLY A 182 2.75 -16.15 21.81
CA GLY A 182 3.82 -16.46 22.77
C GLY A 182 5.20 -16.06 22.27
N ARG A 183 5.50 -16.34 20.98
CA ARG A 183 6.75 -15.92 20.32
C ARG A 183 6.87 -14.40 20.21
N PHE A 184 5.78 -13.72 19.91
CA PHE A 184 5.75 -12.25 19.82
C PHE A 184 6.02 -11.61 21.18
N ARG A 185 5.42 -12.10 22.27
CA ARG A 185 5.70 -11.63 23.64
C ARG A 185 7.16 -11.83 24.01
N GLU A 186 7.74 -12.97 23.70
CA GLU A 186 9.16 -13.22 23.99
C GLU A 186 10.06 -12.28 23.17
N ARG A 187 9.79 -12.09 21.87
CA ARG A 187 10.50 -11.11 21.06
C ARG A 187 10.40 -9.70 21.65
N GLN A 188 9.20 -9.27 22.10
CA GLN A 188 9.01 -7.94 22.68
C GLN A 188 9.81 -7.77 23.96
N LYS A 189 9.85 -8.77 24.85
CA LYS A 189 10.71 -8.75 26.04
C LYS A 189 12.19 -8.55 25.69
N GLN A 190 12.68 -9.22 24.67
CA GLN A 190 14.07 -9.07 24.23
C GLN A 190 14.34 -7.67 23.66
N VAL A 191 13.40 -7.10 22.93
CA VAL A 191 13.48 -5.71 22.43
C VAL A 191 13.55 -4.72 23.59
N ASP A 192 12.68 -4.86 24.58
CA ASP A 192 12.62 -3.97 25.73
C ASP A 192 13.88 -4.09 26.62
N LEU A 193 14.38 -5.32 26.81
CA LEU A 193 15.65 -5.56 27.49
C LEU A 193 16.83 -4.91 26.76
N ALA A 194 16.93 -5.07 25.44
CA ALA A 194 17.97 -4.44 24.66
C ALA A 194 17.92 -2.91 24.74
N ARG A 195 16.70 -2.33 24.69
CA ARG A 195 16.48 -0.88 24.84
C ARG A 195 16.91 -0.39 26.22
N SER A 196 16.59 -1.11 27.31
CA SER A 196 16.97 -0.75 28.67
C SER A 196 18.50 -0.80 28.86
N LEU A 197 19.20 -1.63 28.09
CA LEU A 197 20.65 -1.74 28.09
C LEU A 197 21.35 -0.78 27.11
N GLY A 198 20.59 0.11 26.46
CA GLY A 198 21.11 1.03 25.43
C GLY A 198 21.63 0.32 24.17
N LYS A 199 21.17 -0.93 23.92
CA LYS A 199 21.57 -1.75 22.77
C LYS A 199 20.45 -1.78 21.72
N LYS A 200 20.83 -1.85 20.41
CA LYS A 200 19.87 -2.13 19.34
C LYS A 200 19.65 -3.65 19.30
N HIS A 201 18.39 -4.08 19.30
CA HIS A 201 18.05 -5.51 19.28
C HIS A 201 18.03 -6.10 17.85
N ILE A 202 17.60 -5.31 16.85
CA ILE A 202 17.45 -5.75 15.44
C ILE A 202 18.06 -4.69 14.53
N GLY A 203 18.70 -5.11 13.45
CA GLY A 203 19.19 -4.21 12.37
C GLY A 203 20.55 -3.58 12.62
N VAL A 204 21.36 -4.11 13.51
CA VAL A 204 22.78 -3.75 13.58
C VAL A 204 23.54 -4.65 12.62
N SER A 205 23.91 -4.15 11.41
CA SER A 205 24.98 -4.79 10.67
C SER A 205 26.26 -4.66 11.52
N GLN A 206 26.81 -5.80 11.93
CA GLN A 206 28.17 -5.81 12.46
C GLN A 206 29.06 -5.33 11.31
N LYS A 207 29.66 -4.14 11.47
CA LYS A 207 30.80 -3.78 10.65
C LYS A 207 31.91 -4.77 11.00
N LEU A 208 32.18 -5.67 10.08
CA LEU A 208 33.47 -6.39 10.04
C LEU A 208 34.57 -5.41 9.75
#